data_ce459c5e3dcb5e0b165a06a3ca9ce9a8
#
_entry.id   ce459c5e3dcb5e0b165a06a3ca9ce9a8
#
_cell.length_a   1.000
_cell.length_b   1.000
_cell.length_c   1.000
_cell.angle_alpha   90.00
_cell.angle_beta   90.00
_cell.angle_gamma   90.00
#
_symmetry.space_group_name_H-M   'P 1'
#
loop_
_entity.id
_entity.type
_entity.pdbx_description
1 polymer ?
#
loop_
_entity_poly.entity_id
_entity_poly.type
_entity_poly.pdbx_seq_one_letter_code
_entity_poly.pdbx_strand_id
1 'polypeptide(L)'
;MLLDYEFPTHVILQKDGLAEHSELIAGLGKHAMLVMDAGLDDAHPAKQEVLFCLDFNDIKRTIYLHTRKIAPGISNLEAGAALARESAVDFVIAVGCDATLETGKGIALLAAQDIAEATLLNTKIAHPLPIVCIPTEPGSGTEVTPEIHVAQSGLDRLASPKLTFLDPRYTLAMPRDIVVSNYIKSLGRAMEAITSEKANPISDAIAIAALGTVSELGHSLIDPEAELSYELHEQLMLAANQAGLAIAASGANMLEALASPLTYVTPVHLGQAYGLIIPPVLSYLIERAPLVSEVIMQSLYFDDLEDLEDFLWDLIGEITPITPEDLERCANAATANPLVKTSVLSLEFKEVASCYAHLLAE
;
A
#
# COMPACT_ATOMS: atom_id res chain seq x y z
N MET A 1 20.06 -22.57 0.61
CA MET A 1 18.97 -21.60 0.45
C MET A 1 19.19 -20.90 -0.90
N LEU A 2 18.22 -20.93 -1.80
CA LEU A 2 18.25 -20.15 -3.03
C LEU A 2 17.53 -18.82 -2.70
N LEU A 3 18.21 -17.69 -2.89
CA LEU A 3 17.61 -16.36 -2.83
C LEU A 3 17.44 -15.87 -4.26
N ASP A 4 16.20 -15.57 -4.65
CA ASP A 4 15.87 -15.00 -5.94
C ASP A 4 14.92 -13.83 -5.70
N TYR A 5 15.43 -12.62 -5.85
CA TYR A 5 14.67 -11.39 -5.65
C TYR A 5 15.16 -10.29 -6.58
N GLU A 6 14.27 -9.40 -6.94
CA GLU A 6 14.54 -8.24 -7.78
C GLU A 6 13.79 -7.01 -7.26
N PHE A 7 14.47 -5.87 -7.23
CA PHE A 7 13.87 -4.56 -6.99
C PHE A 7 13.96 -3.72 -8.28
N PRO A 8 13.00 -3.87 -9.20
CA PRO A 8 13.09 -3.26 -10.54
C PRO A 8 12.81 -1.76 -10.55
N THR A 9 12.32 -1.20 -9.43
CA THR A 9 11.91 0.19 -9.33
C THR A 9 13.08 1.08 -8.95
N HIS A 10 13.35 2.11 -9.74
CA HIS A 10 14.24 3.19 -9.37
C HIS A 10 13.47 4.20 -8.52
N VAL A 11 13.79 4.30 -7.25
CA VAL A 11 13.15 5.20 -6.27
C VAL A 11 14.00 6.44 -6.07
N ILE A 12 13.37 7.62 -6.13
CA ILE A 12 13.96 8.91 -5.84
C ILE A 12 13.17 9.54 -4.69
N LEU A 13 13.73 9.53 -3.48
CA LEU A 13 13.20 10.22 -2.32
C LEU A 13 13.97 11.54 -2.16
N GLN A 14 13.39 12.62 -2.65
CA GLN A 14 14.05 13.91 -2.68
C GLN A 14 13.02 15.01 -2.91
N LYS A 15 13.18 16.14 -2.16
CA LYS A 15 12.47 17.37 -2.47
C LYS A 15 12.84 17.85 -3.87
N ASP A 16 11.85 18.25 -4.66
CA ASP A 16 11.99 18.67 -6.06
C ASP A 16 12.54 17.56 -7.00
N GLY A 17 12.53 16.29 -6.55
CA GLY A 17 13.13 15.16 -7.28
C GLY A 17 12.54 14.95 -8.68
N LEU A 18 11.23 15.20 -8.86
CA LEU A 18 10.58 15.10 -10.18
C LEU A 18 11.11 16.16 -11.16
N ALA A 19 11.36 17.39 -10.69
CA ALA A 19 11.88 18.46 -11.52
C ALA A 19 13.38 18.24 -11.84
N GLU A 20 14.18 17.84 -10.84
CA GLU A 20 15.62 17.63 -10.98
C GLU A 20 16.00 16.42 -11.84
N HIS A 21 15.10 15.42 -11.92
CA HIS A 21 15.31 14.18 -12.68
C HIS A 21 14.28 13.97 -13.80
N SER A 22 13.75 15.06 -14.34
CA SER A 22 12.70 15.03 -15.37
C SER A 22 13.14 14.31 -16.67
N GLU A 23 14.44 14.22 -16.94
CA GLU A 23 15.03 13.48 -18.05
C GLU A 23 14.75 11.97 -17.97
N LEU A 24 14.58 11.41 -16.77
CA LEU A 24 14.21 10.00 -16.61
C LEU A 24 12.80 9.72 -17.16
N ILE A 25 11.88 10.66 -16.97
CA ILE A 25 10.52 10.58 -17.56
C ILE A 25 10.61 10.79 -19.07
N ALA A 26 11.38 11.77 -19.53
CA ALA A 26 11.56 12.04 -20.97
C ALA A 26 12.15 10.85 -21.73
N GLY A 27 12.93 10.00 -21.04
CA GLY A 27 13.49 8.77 -21.57
C GLY A 27 12.48 7.61 -21.75
N LEU A 28 11.22 7.75 -21.24
CA LEU A 28 10.20 6.71 -21.33
C LEU A 28 9.37 6.78 -22.62
N GLY A 29 9.24 7.97 -23.23
CA GLY A 29 8.44 8.16 -24.42
C GLY A 29 8.03 9.62 -24.66
N LYS A 30 7.11 9.83 -25.60
CA LYS A 30 6.60 11.15 -25.99
C LYS A 30 5.11 11.35 -25.73
N HIS A 31 4.43 10.33 -25.25
CA HIS A 31 3.01 10.40 -24.90
C HIS A 31 2.71 9.63 -23.62
N ALA A 32 2.38 10.32 -22.56
CA ALA A 32 2.03 9.75 -21.25
C ALA A 32 0.53 9.54 -21.10
N MET A 33 0.12 8.42 -20.50
CA MET A 33 -1.17 8.31 -19.82
C MET A 33 -1.00 8.85 -18.41
N LEU A 34 -1.65 9.95 -18.07
CA LEU A 34 -1.61 10.53 -16.73
C LEU A 34 -2.84 10.11 -15.94
N VAL A 35 -2.69 9.14 -15.06
CA VAL A 35 -3.72 8.63 -14.15
C VAL A 35 -3.64 9.43 -12.86
N MET A 36 -4.70 10.18 -12.52
CA MET A 36 -4.70 11.04 -11.34
C MET A 36 -5.92 10.77 -10.47
N ASP A 37 -5.76 10.98 -9.16
CA ASP A 37 -6.89 11.09 -8.26
C ASP A 37 -7.76 12.30 -8.65
N ALA A 38 -9.05 12.08 -8.87
CA ALA A 38 -9.99 13.12 -9.24
C ALA A 38 -10.21 14.19 -8.15
N GLY A 39 -9.91 13.84 -6.89
CA GLY A 39 -9.96 14.75 -5.74
C GLY A 39 -8.72 15.58 -5.54
N LEU A 40 -7.66 15.37 -6.35
CA LEU A 40 -6.41 16.10 -6.19
C LEU A 40 -6.58 17.56 -6.63
N ASP A 41 -6.37 18.49 -5.69
CA ASP A 41 -6.49 19.93 -5.93
C ASP A 41 -5.59 20.41 -7.08
N ASP A 42 -6.02 21.41 -7.83
CA ASP A 42 -5.23 21.99 -8.92
C ASP A 42 -3.93 22.63 -8.42
N ALA A 43 -3.91 23.12 -7.18
CA ALA A 43 -2.72 23.68 -6.54
C ALA A 43 -1.81 22.63 -5.90
N HIS A 44 -2.18 21.36 -5.92
CA HIS A 44 -1.39 20.31 -5.28
C HIS A 44 -0.01 20.16 -5.94
N PRO A 45 1.10 20.18 -5.16
CA PRO A 45 2.47 20.20 -5.70
C PRO A 45 2.74 19.06 -6.70
N ALA A 46 2.35 17.83 -6.38
CA ALA A 46 2.55 16.67 -7.28
C ALA A 46 1.87 16.86 -8.64
N LYS A 47 0.64 17.42 -8.66
CA LYS A 47 -0.09 17.69 -9.89
C LYS A 47 0.57 18.77 -10.72
N GLN A 48 0.96 19.88 -10.08
CA GLN A 48 1.62 20.98 -10.78
C GLN A 48 2.98 20.57 -11.35
N GLU A 49 3.77 19.84 -10.56
CA GLU A 49 5.11 19.43 -11.00
C GLU A 49 5.09 18.39 -12.11
N VAL A 50 4.15 17.42 -12.06
CA VAL A 50 4.04 16.45 -13.17
C VAL A 50 3.57 17.12 -14.46
N LEU A 51 2.63 18.03 -14.38
CA LEU A 51 2.16 18.78 -15.56
C LEU A 51 3.30 19.65 -16.13
N PHE A 52 4.03 20.36 -15.26
CA PHE A 52 5.20 21.14 -15.68
C PHE A 52 6.29 20.24 -16.31
N CYS A 53 6.59 19.09 -15.69
CA CYS A 53 7.59 18.15 -16.21
C CYS A 53 7.23 17.65 -17.63
N LEU A 54 5.94 17.33 -17.85
CA LEU A 54 5.46 16.89 -19.17
C LEU A 54 5.56 18.01 -20.20
N ASP A 55 5.14 19.23 -19.87
CA ASP A 55 5.19 20.39 -20.76
C ASP A 55 6.64 20.79 -21.07
N PHE A 56 7.53 20.78 -20.06
CA PHE A 56 8.96 21.12 -20.24
C PHE A 56 9.70 20.15 -21.17
N ASN A 57 9.30 18.86 -21.18
CA ASN A 57 9.94 17.84 -22.00
C ASN A 57 9.19 17.56 -23.34
N ASP A 58 8.22 18.41 -23.71
CA ASP A 58 7.38 18.22 -24.91
C ASP A 58 6.71 16.84 -24.97
N ILE A 59 6.20 16.36 -23.81
CA ILE A 59 5.52 15.08 -23.69
C ILE A 59 4.01 15.33 -23.73
N LYS A 60 3.34 14.72 -24.72
CA LYS A 60 1.87 14.72 -24.78
C LYS A 60 1.28 13.96 -23.63
N ARG A 61 0.05 14.31 -23.21
CA ARG A 61 -0.67 13.60 -22.16
C ARG A 61 -2.09 13.29 -22.52
N THR A 62 -2.54 12.09 -22.18
CA THR A 62 -3.94 11.69 -22.10
C THR A 62 -4.26 11.52 -20.62
N ILE A 63 -5.34 12.15 -20.13
CA ILE A 63 -5.68 12.16 -18.71
C ILE A 63 -6.76 11.13 -18.43
N TYR A 64 -6.58 10.32 -17.40
CA TYR A 64 -7.56 9.44 -16.81
C TYR A 64 -7.75 9.79 -15.33
N LEU A 65 -8.98 10.16 -14.93
CA LEU A 65 -9.30 10.51 -13.56
C LEU A 65 -9.84 9.30 -12.81
N HIS A 66 -9.15 8.88 -11.77
CA HIS A 66 -9.61 7.88 -10.83
C HIS A 66 -10.51 8.55 -9.78
N THR A 67 -11.77 8.11 -9.66
CA THR A 67 -12.78 8.81 -8.85
C THR A 67 -13.06 8.16 -7.50
N ARG A 68 -12.44 7.03 -7.17
CA ARG A 68 -12.73 6.24 -5.97
C ARG A 68 -11.47 6.02 -5.15
N LYS A 69 -11.56 6.19 -3.83
CA LYS A 69 -10.49 5.83 -2.87
C LYS A 69 -10.50 4.34 -2.49
N ILE A 70 -10.91 3.47 -3.38
CA ILE A 70 -10.95 2.00 -3.22
C ILE A 70 -10.27 1.34 -4.41
N ALA A 71 -9.82 0.10 -4.21
CA ALA A 71 -9.20 -0.70 -5.27
C ALA A 71 -9.99 -0.65 -6.59
N PRO A 72 -9.30 -0.58 -7.74
CA PRO A 72 -9.96 -0.45 -9.03
C PRO A 72 -10.79 -1.69 -9.38
N GLY A 73 -11.97 -1.49 -9.96
CA GLY A 73 -12.72 -2.56 -10.59
C GLY A 73 -12.17 -2.90 -11.99
N ILE A 74 -12.37 -4.13 -12.45
CA ILE A 74 -11.92 -4.60 -13.77
C ILE A 74 -12.37 -3.65 -14.88
N SER A 75 -13.65 -3.26 -14.89
CA SER A 75 -14.21 -2.35 -15.90
C SER A 75 -13.52 -0.99 -15.96
N ASN A 76 -13.06 -0.46 -14.82
CA ASN A 76 -12.32 0.80 -14.77
C ASN A 76 -10.93 0.64 -15.42
N LEU A 77 -10.26 -0.48 -15.14
CA LEU A 77 -8.96 -0.80 -15.73
C LEU A 77 -9.06 -0.99 -17.25
N GLU A 78 -10.08 -1.72 -17.71
CA GLU A 78 -10.34 -1.94 -19.14
C GLU A 78 -10.64 -0.63 -19.89
N ALA A 79 -11.47 0.24 -19.32
CA ALA A 79 -11.78 1.53 -19.90
C ALA A 79 -10.53 2.42 -20.01
N GLY A 80 -9.71 2.47 -18.96
CA GLY A 80 -8.44 3.19 -18.98
C GLY A 80 -7.46 2.62 -20.00
N ALA A 81 -7.35 1.30 -20.09
CA ALA A 81 -6.47 0.63 -21.04
C ALA A 81 -6.91 0.82 -22.50
N ALA A 82 -8.23 0.83 -22.77
CA ALA A 82 -8.77 1.15 -24.08
C ALA A 82 -8.38 2.58 -24.50
N LEU A 83 -8.57 3.55 -23.60
CA LEU A 83 -8.18 4.95 -23.84
C LEU A 83 -6.66 5.07 -24.08
N ALA A 84 -5.84 4.34 -23.33
CA ALA A 84 -4.39 4.33 -23.50
C ALA A 84 -3.98 3.81 -24.88
N ARG A 85 -4.58 2.72 -25.35
CA ARG A 85 -4.35 2.15 -26.70
C ARG A 85 -4.82 3.10 -27.81
N GLU A 86 -6.04 3.62 -27.71
CA GLU A 86 -6.60 4.58 -28.70
C GLU A 86 -5.72 5.83 -28.84
N SER A 87 -5.17 6.29 -27.72
CA SER A 87 -4.28 7.45 -27.67
C SER A 87 -2.84 7.11 -28.08
N ALA A 88 -2.48 5.85 -28.24
CA ALA A 88 -1.14 5.36 -28.50
C ALA A 88 -0.11 5.92 -27.49
N VAL A 89 -0.38 5.75 -26.19
CA VAL A 89 0.53 6.21 -25.13
C VAL A 89 1.74 5.29 -25.02
N ASP A 90 2.91 5.85 -24.69
CA ASP A 90 4.16 5.13 -24.54
C ASP A 90 4.37 4.59 -23.13
N PHE A 91 3.84 5.29 -22.11
CA PHE A 91 4.02 4.98 -20.70
C PHE A 91 2.89 5.56 -19.86
N VAL A 92 2.83 5.13 -18.58
CA VAL A 92 1.81 5.57 -17.61
C VAL A 92 2.49 6.31 -16.46
N ILE A 93 1.93 7.44 -16.05
CA ILE A 93 2.25 8.13 -14.78
C ILE A 93 1.02 8.06 -13.90
N ALA A 94 1.15 7.54 -12.69
CA ALA A 94 0.10 7.49 -11.68
C ALA A 94 0.42 8.45 -10.54
N VAL A 95 -0.49 9.38 -10.24
CA VAL A 95 -0.34 10.42 -9.21
C VAL A 95 -1.53 10.37 -8.26
N GLY A 96 -1.32 9.99 -7.01
CA GLY A 96 -2.42 9.90 -6.04
C GLY A 96 -2.21 8.89 -4.92
N CYS A 97 -3.32 8.47 -4.31
CA CYS A 97 -3.34 7.42 -3.29
C CYS A 97 -3.10 6.02 -3.89
N ASP A 98 -2.99 5.01 -3.03
CA ASP A 98 -2.77 3.61 -3.42
C ASP A 98 -3.69 3.14 -4.54
N ALA A 99 -5.00 3.38 -4.43
CA ALA A 99 -5.98 2.98 -5.44
C ALA A 99 -5.72 3.62 -6.81
N THR A 100 -5.20 4.85 -6.83
CA THR A 100 -4.81 5.54 -8.07
C THR A 100 -3.55 4.93 -8.66
N LEU A 101 -2.55 4.61 -7.82
CA LEU A 101 -1.33 3.94 -8.26
C LEU A 101 -1.63 2.55 -8.83
N GLU A 102 -2.48 1.77 -8.16
CA GLU A 102 -2.94 0.46 -8.64
C GLU A 102 -3.72 0.56 -9.95
N THR A 103 -4.55 1.60 -10.08
CA THR A 103 -5.25 1.88 -11.35
C THR A 103 -4.25 2.14 -12.47
N GLY A 104 -3.22 2.94 -12.23
CA GLY A 104 -2.16 3.21 -13.20
C GLY A 104 -1.40 1.94 -13.60
N LYS A 105 -1.02 1.11 -12.61
CA LYS A 105 -0.37 -0.19 -12.86
C LYS A 105 -1.26 -1.12 -13.68
N GLY A 106 -2.55 -1.21 -13.33
CA GLY A 106 -3.53 -2.03 -14.04
C GLY A 106 -3.75 -1.57 -15.47
N ILE A 107 -3.87 -0.26 -15.70
CA ILE A 107 -3.97 0.32 -17.05
C ILE A 107 -2.72 0.00 -17.87
N ALA A 108 -1.52 0.21 -17.31
CA ALA A 108 -0.26 -0.07 -18.00
C ALA A 108 -0.13 -1.54 -18.40
N LEU A 109 -0.57 -2.44 -17.51
CA LEU A 109 -0.57 -3.87 -17.75
C LEU A 109 -1.50 -4.26 -18.89
N LEU A 110 -2.74 -3.75 -18.89
CA LEU A 110 -3.75 -4.08 -19.88
C LEU A 110 -3.53 -3.37 -21.22
N ALA A 111 -2.99 -2.16 -21.20
CA ALA A 111 -2.73 -1.40 -22.42
C ALA A 111 -1.63 -2.02 -23.27
N ALA A 112 -0.65 -2.66 -22.66
CA ALA A 112 0.44 -3.36 -23.37
C ALA A 112 -0.01 -4.60 -24.13
N GLN A 113 -1.28 -5.00 -24.01
CA GLN A 113 -1.79 -6.25 -24.57
C GLN A 113 -2.91 -5.98 -25.56
N ASP A 114 -2.85 -6.66 -26.69
CA ASP A 114 -3.94 -6.71 -27.67
C ASP A 114 -4.93 -7.84 -27.29
N ILE A 115 -5.48 -7.75 -26.08
CA ILE A 115 -6.36 -8.80 -25.56
C ILE A 115 -7.77 -8.22 -25.43
N ALA A 116 -8.67 -8.75 -26.21
CA ALA A 116 -10.10 -8.65 -26.00
C ALA A 116 -10.46 -9.49 -24.77
N GLU A 117 -11.09 -8.85 -23.78
CA GLU A 117 -11.87 -9.41 -22.68
C GLU A 117 -11.28 -10.53 -21.81
N ALA A 118 -11.66 -10.54 -20.54
CA ALA A 118 -11.71 -11.66 -19.59
C ALA A 118 -10.40 -12.43 -19.30
N THR A 119 -9.32 -12.20 -20.00
CA THR A 119 -8.09 -12.96 -19.87
C THR A 119 -7.11 -12.41 -18.84
N LEU A 120 -7.48 -11.35 -18.10
CA LEU A 120 -6.78 -10.92 -16.90
C LEU A 120 -6.53 -12.09 -15.94
N LEU A 121 -7.44 -13.04 -15.94
CA LEU A 121 -7.47 -14.19 -15.04
C LEU A 121 -6.45 -15.28 -15.39
N ASN A 122 -6.02 -15.40 -16.64
CA ASN A 122 -5.35 -16.60 -17.14
C ASN A 122 -4.05 -16.36 -17.93
N THR A 123 -3.58 -15.13 -18.10
CA THR A 123 -2.41 -14.91 -18.97
C THR A 123 -1.15 -14.60 -18.16
N LYS A 124 -0.06 -15.32 -18.48
CA LYS A 124 1.30 -14.84 -18.20
C LYS A 124 1.50 -13.60 -19.04
N ILE A 125 1.31 -12.45 -18.40
CA ILE A 125 1.35 -11.17 -19.07
C ILE A 125 2.81 -10.79 -19.24
N ALA A 126 3.22 -10.62 -20.49
CA ALA A 126 4.51 -10.04 -20.84
C ALA A 126 4.47 -8.54 -20.55
N HIS A 127 5.51 -7.96 -20.13
CA HIS A 127 5.90 -6.56 -19.98
C HIS A 127 4.78 -5.50 -20.07
N PRO A 128 4.40 -4.86 -18.94
CA PRO A 128 3.52 -3.69 -18.95
C PRO A 128 4.19 -2.52 -19.68
N LEU A 129 3.40 -1.49 -20.06
CA LEU A 129 3.98 -0.19 -20.39
C LEU A 129 4.81 0.31 -19.19
N PRO A 130 5.88 1.08 -19.41
CA PRO A 130 6.63 1.67 -18.31
C PRO A 130 5.70 2.46 -17.37
N ILE A 131 5.90 2.31 -16.06
CA ILE A 131 5.05 2.93 -15.01
C ILE A 131 5.92 3.86 -14.19
N VAL A 132 5.40 5.08 -13.94
CA VAL A 132 5.93 6.04 -12.97
C VAL A 132 4.91 6.22 -11.86
N CYS A 133 5.30 6.06 -10.61
CA CYS A 133 4.45 6.28 -9.45
C CYS A 133 4.86 7.56 -8.71
N ILE A 134 3.86 8.37 -8.34
CA ILE A 134 4.00 9.60 -7.55
C ILE A 134 2.94 9.55 -6.44
N PRO A 135 3.24 8.93 -5.29
CA PRO A 135 2.28 8.80 -4.21
C PRO A 135 2.03 10.14 -3.51
N THR A 136 0.77 10.38 -3.18
CA THR A 136 0.33 11.53 -2.37
C THR A 136 -0.22 11.14 -1.01
N GLU A 137 -0.42 9.84 -0.78
CA GLU A 137 -0.83 9.24 0.49
C GLU A 137 0.02 7.97 0.74
N PRO A 138 1.31 8.10 1.13
CA PRO A 138 2.18 6.94 1.36
C PRO A 138 1.73 6.14 2.57
N GLY A 139 1.84 4.82 2.51
CA GLY A 139 1.49 3.94 3.62
C GLY A 139 1.57 2.45 3.29
N SER A 140 1.22 2.05 2.07
CA SER A 140 1.22 0.64 1.64
C SER A 140 2.49 0.20 0.94
N GLY A 141 3.30 1.15 0.45
CA GLY A 141 4.41 0.85 -0.44
C GLY A 141 4.00 0.43 -1.86
N THR A 142 2.77 0.72 -2.24
CA THR A 142 2.21 0.38 -3.58
C THR A 142 3.06 0.92 -4.73
N GLU A 143 3.80 1.99 -4.49
CA GLU A 143 4.70 2.63 -5.45
C GLU A 143 5.95 1.81 -5.78
N VAL A 144 6.23 0.72 -5.04
CA VAL A 144 7.36 -0.19 -5.29
C VAL A 144 6.94 -1.66 -5.35
N THR A 145 5.72 -1.99 -4.96
CA THR A 145 5.22 -3.37 -5.05
C THR A 145 4.71 -3.68 -6.47
N PRO A 146 4.86 -4.93 -6.94
CA PRO A 146 4.34 -5.33 -8.23
C PRO A 146 2.85 -5.65 -8.24
N GLU A 147 2.24 -5.87 -7.08
CA GLU A 147 0.85 -6.30 -6.93
C GLU A 147 -0.14 -5.20 -7.35
N ILE A 148 -1.27 -5.63 -7.89
CA ILE A 148 -2.44 -4.82 -8.21
C ILE A 148 -3.64 -5.50 -7.58
N HIS A 149 -4.22 -4.88 -6.56
CA HIS A 149 -5.47 -5.36 -5.98
C HIS A 149 -6.64 -4.94 -6.85
N VAL A 150 -7.42 -5.89 -7.32
CA VAL A 150 -8.60 -5.64 -8.14
C VAL A 150 -9.84 -5.94 -7.32
N ALA A 151 -10.68 -4.93 -7.10
CA ALA A 151 -11.90 -5.06 -6.31
C ALA A 151 -12.77 -6.23 -6.80
N GLN A 152 -13.27 -7.05 -5.86
CA GLN A 152 -14.18 -8.17 -6.11
C GLN A 152 -13.61 -9.37 -6.89
N SER A 153 -12.34 -9.33 -7.31
CA SER A 153 -11.78 -10.43 -8.10
C SER A 153 -10.81 -11.33 -7.34
N GLY A 154 -10.27 -10.86 -6.21
CA GLY A 154 -9.23 -11.56 -5.45
C GLY A 154 -7.98 -11.86 -6.29
N LEU A 155 -7.75 -11.11 -7.34
CA LEU A 155 -6.67 -11.34 -8.29
C LEU A 155 -5.57 -10.31 -8.10
N ASP A 156 -4.43 -10.82 -7.66
CA ASP A 156 -3.20 -10.06 -7.67
C ASP A 156 -2.53 -10.17 -9.05
N ARG A 157 -2.17 -9.04 -9.61
CA ARG A 157 -1.43 -8.97 -10.87
C ARG A 157 -0.11 -8.29 -10.64
N LEU A 158 0.87 -8.55 -11.51
CA LEU A 158 2.22 -8.08 -11.34
C LEU A 158 2.58 -7.03 -12.39
N ALA A 159 2.79 -5.81 -11.94
CA ALA A 159 3.26 -4.70 -12.76
C ALA A 159 4.14 -3.76 -11.93
N SER A 160 5.42 -4.08 -11.82
CA SER A 160 6.37 -3.26 -11.06
C SER A 160 6.53 -1.88 -11.70
N PRO A 161 6.47 -0.80 -10.92
CA PRO A 161 6.84 0.53 -11.37
C PRO A 161 8.31 0.56 -11.82
N LYS A 162 8.59 1.34 -12.85
CA LYS A 162 9.97 1.58 -13.31
C LYS A 162 10.64 2.73 -12.57
N LEU A 163 9.86 3.76 -12.25
CA LEU A 163 10.30 4.94 -11.52
C LEU A 163 9.30 5.27 -10.43
N THR A 164 9.79 5.75 -9.31
CA THR A 164 8.97 6.30 -8.23
C THR A 164 9.60 7.58 -7.71
N PHE A 165 8.80 8.65 -7.65
CA PHE A 165 9.21 9.92 -7.08
C PHE A 165 8.49 10.14 -5.76
N LEU A 166 9.27 10.21 -4.70
CA LEU A 166 8.82 10.44 -3.34
C LEU A 166 9.25 11.85 -2.91
N ASP A 167 8.30 12.74 -2.70
CA ASP A 167 8.56 14.08 -2.19
C ASP A 167 7.60 14.35 -1.03
N PRO A 168 8.10 14.58 0.18
CA PRO A 168 7.27 14.84 1.35
C PRO A 168 6.27 15.98 1.18
N ARG A 169 6.55 16.96 0.32
CA ARG A 169 5.63 18.07 0.02
C ARG A 169 4.31 17.61 -0.56
N TYR A 170 4.28 16.43 -1.21
CA TYR A 170 3.06 15.87 -1.79
C TYR A 170 2.09 15.34 -0.74
N THR A 171 2.53 15.23 0.50
CA THR A 171 1.77 14.66 1.61
C THR A 171 1.43 15.64 2.73
N LEU A 172 2.02 16.85 2.74
CA LEU A 172 1.85 17.85 3.81
C LEU A 172 0.42 18.32 4.03
N ALA A 173 -0.44 18.19 3.01
CA ALA A 173 -1.86 18.57 3.10
C ALA A 173 -2.78 17.42 3.55
N MET A 174 -2.20 16.25 3.89
CA MET A 174 -3.02 15.13 4.37
C MET A 174 -3.68 15.46 5.71
N PRO A 175 -4.97 15.13 5.89
CA PRO A 175 -5.61 15.14 7.20
C PRO A 175 -4.88 14.23 8.18
N ARG A 176 -4.85 14.61 9.48
CA ARG A 176 -4.14 13.87 10.52
C ARG A 176 -4.59 12.41 10.64
N ASP A 177 -5.88 12.14 10.56
CA ASP A 177 -6.46 10.81 10.60
C ASP A 177 -5.93 9.91 9.47
N ILE A 178 -5.70 10.48 8.28
CA ILE A 178 -5.08 9.78 7.15
C ILE A 178 -3.59 9.52 7.41
N VAL A 179 -2.87 10.50 8.00
CA VAL A 179 -1.45 10.34 8.37
C VAL A 179 -1.30 9.20 9.38
N VAL A 180 -2.12 9.18 10.44
CA VAL A 180 -2.14 8.11 11.46
C VAL A 180 -2.50 6.77 10.85
N SER A 181 -3.53 6.72 10.02
CA SER A 181 -3.90 5.49 9.32
C SER A 181 -2.76 4.96 8.46
N ASN A 182 -2.07 5.82 7.71
CA ASN A 182 -0.94 5.42 6.87
C ASN A 182 0.28 4.97 7.68
N TYR A 183 0.51 5.58 8.84
CA TYR A 183 1.50 5.14 9.81
C TYR A 183 1.24 3.68 10.24
N ILE A 184 0.02 3.38 10.74
CA ILE A 184 -0.36 2.04 11.19
C ILE A 184 -0.31 1.04 10.03
N LYS A 185 -0.71 1.47 8.83
CA LYS A 185 -0.63 0.63 7.63
C LYS A 185 0.81 0.26 7.29
N SER A 186 1.76 1.19 7.39
CA SER A 186 3.18 0.91 7.17
C SER A 186 3.73 -0.10 8.19
N LEU A 187 3.30 0.02 9.45
CA LEU A 187 3.61 -0.94 10.51
C LEU A 187 3.07 -2.34 10.14
N GLY A 188 1.79 -2.43 9.81
CA GLY A 188 1.17 -3.70 9.42
C GLY A 188 1.84 -4.34 8.21
N ARG A 189 2.17 -3.56 7.19
CA ARG A 189 2.87 -4.04 5.98
C ARG A 189 4.28 -4.57 6.29
N ALA A 190 5.03 -3.91 7.17
CA ALA A 190 6.33 -4.42 7.61
C ALA A 190 6.20 -5.73 8.40
N MET A 191 5.18 -5.85 9.27
CA MET A 191 4.89 -7.10 9.97
C MET A 191 4.49 -8.23 9.01
N GLU A 192 3.70 -7.93 7.96
CA GLU A 192 3.37 -8.91 6.93
C GLU A 192 4.61 -9.50 6.27
N ALA A 193 5.60 -8.66 5.94
CA ALA A 193 6.82 -9.13 5.31
C ALA A 193 7.57 -10.12 6.20
N ILE A 194 7.69 -9.85 7.51
CA ILE A 194 8.36 -10.72 8.48
C ILE A 194 7.57 -12.02 8.70
N THR A 195 6.25 -11.95 8.69
CA THR A 195 5.37 -13.10 8.94
C THR A 195 5.03 -13.91 7.69
N SER A 196 5.53 -13.53 6.53
CA SER A 196 5.30 -14.26 5.27
C SER A 196 5.97 -15.63 5.26
N GLU A 197 5.32 -16.65 4.67
CA GLU A 197 5.98 -17.93 4.36
C GLU A 197 7.18 -17.79 3.41
N LYS A 198 7.23 -16.69 2.66
CA LYS A 198 8.32 -16.36 1.74
C LYS A 198 9.33 -15.38 2.35
N ALA A 199 9.21 -15.07 3.64
CA ALA A 199 10.15 -14.22 4.34
C ALA A 199 11.60 -14.74 4.16
N ASN A 200 12.51 -13.82 3.96
CA ASN A 200 13.91 -14.14 3.71
C ASN A 200 14.81 -13.05 4.31
N PRO A 201 16.11 -13.29 4.49
CA PRO A 201 16.99 -12.35 5.16
C PRO A 201 17.02 -10.93 4.58
N ILE A 202 16.67 -10.76 3.30
CA ILE A 202 16.61 -9.43 2.67
C ILE A 202 15.29 -8.73 3.03
N SER A 203 14.15 -9.43 2.88
CA SER A 203 12.85 -8.88 3.28
C SER A 203 12.82 -8.56 4.77
N ASP A 204 13.38 -9.45 5.60
CA ASP A 204 13.44 -9.25 7.05
C ASP A 204 14.27 -8.02 7.45
N ALA A 205 15.45 -7.86 6.87
CA ALA A 205 16.32 -6.72 7.16
C ALA A 205 15.62 -5.38 6.78
N ILE A 206 14.92 -5.34 5.66
CA ILE A 206 14.19 -4.14 5.20
C ILE A 206 12.95 -3.90 6.10
N ALA A 207 12.21 -4.95 6.44
CA ALA A 207 11.03 -4.85 7.29
C ALA A 207 11.38 -4.40 8.72
N ILE A 208 12.46 -4.92 9.30
CA ILE A 208 12.98 -4.50 10.61
C ILE A 208 13.37 -3.01 10.58
N ALA A 209 14.02 -2.55 9.50
CA ALA A 209 14.33 -1.13 9.34
C ALA A 209 13.05 -0.26 9.24
N ALA A 210 12.02 -0.75 8.52
CA ALA A 210 10.73 -0.08 8.46
C ALA A 210 10.06 0.01 9.84
N LEU A 211 10.03 -1.09 10.60
CA LEU A 211 9.47 -1.11 11.96
C LEU A 211 10.19 -0.15 12.90
N GLY A 212 11.52 -0.09 12.85
CA GLY A 212 12.30 0.87 13.62
C GLY A 212 11.95 2.31 13.30
N THR A 213 11.85 2.67 12.00
CA THR A 213 11.44 4.01 11.58
C THR A 213 10.01 4.33 12.04
N VAL A 214 9.08 3.37 11.90
CA VAL A 214 7.70 3.52 12.37
C VAL A 214 7.67 3.74 13.88
N SER A 215 8.40 2.94 14.66
CA SER A 215 8.41 3.05 16.12
C SER A 215 8.86 4.44 16.60
N GLU A 216 9.90 5.01 15.99
CA GLU A 216 10.38 6.36 16.33
C GLU A 216 9.34 7.46 16.07
N LEU A 217 8.48 7.29 15.06
CA LEU A 217 7.45 8.25 14.69
C LEU A 217 6.20 8.20 15.58
N GLY A 218 5.86 7.02 16.08
CA GLY A 218 4.57 6.77 16.71
C GLY A 218 4.25 7.69 17.88
N HIS A 219 5.21 7.92 18.76
CA HIS A 219 5.01 8.81 19.91
C HIS A 219 4.66 10.26 19.53
N SER A 220 5.13 10.72 18.36
CA SER A 220 4.80 12.05 17.85
C SER A 220 3.38 12.15 17.29
N LEU A 221 2.73 11.01 17.04
CA LEU A 221 1.39 10.94 16.48
C LEU A 221 0.28 10.80 17.52
N ILE A 222 0.61 10.36 18.75
CA ILE A 222 -0.35 10.24 19.85
C ILE A 222 -0.88 11.63 20.27
N ASP A 223 -0.01 12.65 20.36
CA ASP A 223 -0.44 13.99 20.70
C ASP A 223 -1.22 14.62 19.52
N PRO A 224 -2.54 14.84 19.62
CA PRO A 224 -3.35 15.37 18.53
C PRO A 224 -2.95 16.81 18.12
N GLU A 225 -2.29 17.55 19.01
CA GLU A 225 -1.85 18.93 18.78
C GLU A 225 -0.39 19.00 18.24
N ALA A 226 0.34 17.88 18.21
CA ALA A 226 1.70 17.87 17.67
C ALA A 226 1.70 18.24 16.19
N GLU A 227 2.70 19.04 15.79
CA GLU A 227 2.88 19.43 14.39
C GLU A 227 3.25 18.22 13.53
N LEU A 228 2.56 18.06 12.41
CA LEU A 228 2.94 17.10 11.37
C LEU A 228 4.02 17.73 10.48
N SER A 229 5.27 17.69 10.96
CA SER A 229 6.39 18.36 10.31
C SER A 229 6.76 17.73 8.95
N TYR A 230 7.54 18.48 8.16
CA TYR A 230 8.11 17.95 6.91
C TYR A 230 8.93 16.66 7.17
N GLU A 231 9.74 16.65 8.21
CA GLU A 231 10.59 15.53 8.60
C GLU A 231 9.75 14.30 8.98
N LEU A 232 8.61 14.49 9.67
CA LEU A 232 7.68 13.39 9.96
C LEU A 232 7.14 12.79 8.66
N HIS A 233 6.70 13.61 7.73
CA HIS A 233 6.22 13.14 6.42
C HIS A 233 7.31 12.43 5.61
N GLU A 234 8.55 12.92 5.65
CA GLU A 234 9.70 12.29 5.01
C GLU A 234 9.97 10.90 5.58
N GLN A 235 10.01 10.77 6.90
CA GLN A 235 10.23 9.50 7.58
C GLN A 235 9.06 8.51 7.37
N LEU A 236 7.83 8.99 7.40
CA LEU A 236 6.66 8.15 7.10
C LEU A 236 6.71 7.62 5.65
N MET A 237 7.08 8.48 4.70
CA MET A 237 7.25 8.08 3.30
C MET A 237 8.37 7.06 3.13
N LEU A 238 9.49 7.22 3.85
CA LEU A 238 10.58 6.26 3.87
C LEU A 238 10.13 4.91 4.46
N ALA A 239 9.46 4.92 5.61
CA ALA A 239 8.96 3.71 6.26
C ALA A 239 7.96 2.94 5.37
N ALA A 240 7.02 3.66 4.74
CA ALA A 240 6.07 3.06 3.79
C ALA A 240 6.78 2.41 2.60
N ASN A 241 7.78 3.10 2.05
CA ASN A 241 8.58 2.58 0.93
C ASN A 241 9.39 1.33 1.34
N GLN A 242 10.04 1.35 2.50
CA GLN A 242 10.76 0.19 3.04
C GLN A 242 9.81 -0.99 3.27
N ALA A 243 8.64 -0.77 3.89
CA ALA A 243 7.63 -1.82 4.06
C ALA A 243 7.17 -2.39 2.71
N GLY A 244 6.96 -1.53 1.70
CA GLY A 244 6.65 -1.95 0.33
C GLY A 244 7.75 -2.79 -0.31
N LEU A 245 9.02 -2.41 -0.18
CA LEU A 245 10.16 -3.20 -0.68
C LEU A 245 10.24 -4.57 0.02
N ALA A 246 10.01 -4.62 1.33
CA ALA A 246 9.96 -5.87 2.07
C ALA A 246 8.84 -6.80 1.54
N ILE A 247 7.64 -6.26 1.33
CA ILE A 247 6.51 -6.97 0.72
C ILE A 247 6.82 -7.41 -0.72
N ALA A 248 7.45 -6.57 -1.53
CA ALA A 248 7.84 -6.95 -2.89
C ALA A 248 8.76 -8.19 -2.91
N ALA A 249 9.56 -8.39 -1.85
CA ALA A 249 10.45 -9.54 -1.72
C ALA A 249 9.83 -10.76 -1.01
N SER A 250 8.71 -10.61 -0.27
CA SER A 250 8.09 -11.66 0.54
C SER A 250 6.60 -11.91 0.26
N GLY A 251 5.92 -10.96 -0.41
CA GLY A 251 4.48 -10.97 -0.65
C GLY A 251 3.64 -10.55 0.56
N ALA A 252 2.42 -10.08 0.30
CA ALA A 252 1.39 -9.81 1.30
C ALA A 252 0.85 -11.11 1.91
N ASN A 253 0.24 -11.01 3.09
CA ASN A 253 -0.23 -12.20 3.79
C ASN A 253 -1.54 -12.01 4.58
N MET A 254 -1.66 -12.74 5.68
CA MET A 254 -2.83 -12.86 6.51
C MET A 254 -3.31 -11.52 7.12
N LEU A 255 -2.42 -10.60 7.50
CA LEU A 255 -2.84 -9.33 8.10
C LEU A 255 -3.68 -8.51 7.12
N GLU A 256 -3.28 -8.42 5.85
CA GLU A 256 -4.09 -7.79 4.79
C GLU A 256 -5.45 -8.47 4.65
N ALA A 257 -5.46 -9.82 4.62
CA ALA A 257 -6.70 -10.60 4.50
C ALA A 257 -7.66 -10.37 5.67
N LEU A 258 -7.15 -10.14 6.87
CA LEU A 258 -7.94 -9.88 8.07
C LEU A 258 -8.36 -8.40 8.20
N ALA A 259 -7.50 -7.45 7.81
CA ALA A 259 -7.80 -6.03 7.92
C ALA A 259 -8.81 -5.54 6.86
N SER A 260 -8.63 -5.96 5.60
CA SER A 260 -9.45 -5.47 4.48
C SER A 260 -10.97 -5.62 4.67
N PRO A 261 -11.51 -6.72 5.19
CA PRO A 261 -12.96 -6.86 5.37
C PRO A 261 -13.58 -5.80 6.28
N LEU A 262 -12.86 -5.31 7.29
CA LEU A 262 -13.35 -4.27 8.20
C LEU A 262 -13.69 -2.98 7.46
N THR A 263 -12.93 -2.62 6.44
CA THR A 263 -13.15 -1.41 5.65
C THR A 263 -14.44 -1.42 4.82
N TYR A 264 -15.07 -2.59 4.64
CA TYR A 264 -16.35 -2.74 3.92
C TYR A 264 -17.57 -2.66 4.82
N VAL A 265 -17.41 -2.90 6.12
CA VAL A 265 -18.51 -2.95 7.09
C VAL A 265 -18.49 -1.77 8.06
N THR A 266 -17.37 -1.07 8.14
CA THR A 266 -17.18 0.11 9.00
C THR A 266 -16.58 1.27 8.21
N PRO A 267 -16.68 2.52 8.70
CA PRO A 267 -16.02 3.66 8.07
C PRO A 267 -14.50 3.77 8.40
N VAL A 268 -13.89 2.75 8.99
CA VAL A 268 -12.46 2.78 9.33
C VAL A 268 -11.58 2.73 8.08
N HIS A 269 -10.48 3.46 8.11
CA HIS A 269 -9.45 3.35 7.09
C HIS A 269 -8.66 2.04 7.23
N LEU A 270 -8.04 1.58 6.16
CA LEU A 270 -7.30 0.31 6.16
C LEU A 270 -6.20 0.26 7.23
N GLY A 271 -5.51 1.36 7.49
CA GLY A 271 -4.50 1.41 8.56
C GLY A 271 -5.12 1.21 9.95
N GLN A 272 -6.25 1.84 10.24
CA GLN A 272 -6.98 1.58 11.48
C GLN A 272 -7.40 0.12 11.57
N ALA A 273 -7.88 -0.47 10.47
CA ALA A 273 -8.22 -1.89 10.42
C ALA A 273 -7.00 -2.79 10.72
N TYR A 274 -5.81 -2.45 10.22
CA TYR A 274 -4.58 -3.14 10.63
C TYR A 274 -4.33 -3.03 12.12
N GLY A 275 -4.44 -1.83 12.70
CA GLY A 275 -4.23 -1.61 14.13
C GLY A 275 -5.17 -2.43 15.01
N LEU A 276 -6.42 -2.60 14.59
CA LEU A 276 -7.41 -3.44 15.29
C LEU A 276 -7.08 -4.95 15.22
N ILE A 277 -6.43 -5.40 14.15
CA ILE A 277 -6.13 -6.83 13.90
C ILE A 277 -4.74 -7.24 14.39
N ILE A 278 -3.79 -6.32 14.47
CA ILE A 278 -2.42 -6.62 14.90
C ILE A 278 -2.37 -7.28 16.28
N PRO A 279 -2.99 -6.75 17.37
CA PRO A 279 -2.88 -7.34 18.68
C PRO A 279 -3.36 -8.81 18.75
N PRO A 280 -4.58 -9.16 18.31
CA PRO A 280 -5.03 -10.55 18.38
C PRO A 280 -4.21 -11.51 17.51
N VAL A 281 -3.69 -11.06 16.34
CA VAL A 281 -2.80 -11.88 15.51
C VAL A 281 -1.44 -12.06 16.18
N LEU A 282 -0.90 -11.01 16.79
CA LEU A 282 0.38 -11.06 17.49
C LEU A 282 0.31 -11.96 18.73
N SER A 283 -0.84 -12.04 19.41
CA SER A 283 -1.09 -13.01 20.48
C SER A 283 -0.87 -14.47 20.00
N TYR A 284 -1.41 -14.83 18.82
CA TYR A 284 -1.15 -16.15 18.22
C TYR A 284 0.31 -16.33 17.78
N LEU A 285 0.97 -15.27 17.32
CA LEU A 285 2.41 -15.33 16.98
C LEU A 285 3.28 -15.57 18.20
N ILE A 286 2.99 -14.93 19.33
CA ILE A 286 3.69 -15.15 20.59
C ILE A 286 3.58 -16.61 21.02
N GLU A 287 2.41 -17.22 20.87
CA GLU A 287 2.19 -18.63 21.23
C GLU A 287 2.89 -19.62 20.28
N ARG A 288 2.80 -19.38 18.94
CA ARG A 288 3.13 -20.39 17.93
C ARG A 288 4.41 -20.13 17.13
N ALA A 289 4.84 -18.86 17.08
CA ALA A 289 6.05 -18.43 16.38
C ALA A 289 6.84 -17.41 17.23
N PRO A 290 7.28 -17.78 18.46
CA PRO A 290 7.82 -16.83 19.43
C PRO A 290 9.06 -16.07 18.94
N LEU A 291 9.91 -16.69 18.10
CA LEU A 291 11.06 -15.98 17.53
C LEU A 291 10.66 -14.86 16.56
N VAL A 292 9.57 -15.06 15.83
CA VAL A 292 9.04 -14.04 14.89
C VAL A 292 8.41 -12.89 15.67
N SER A 293 7.58 -13.20 16.69
CA SER A 293 6.99 -12.18 17.54
C SER A 293 8.03 -11.38 18.33
N GLU A 294 9.09 -12.03 18.81
CA GLU A 294 10.20 -11.36 19.50
C GLU A 294 10.89 -10.33 18.58
N VAL A 295 11.17 -10.69 17.33
CA VAL A 295 11.76 -9.75 16.35
C VAL A 295 10.84 -8.55 16.14
N ILE A 296 9.52 -8.75 15.99
CA ILE A 296 8.57 -7.68 15.81
C ILE A 296 8.54 -6.76 17.04
N MET A 297 8.34 -7.32 18.24
CA MET A 297 8.23 -6.56 19.47
C MET A 297 9.50 -5.75 19.78
N GLN A 298 10.68 -6.36 19.61
CA GLN A 298 11.96 -5.66 19.77
C GLN A 298 12.14 -4.54 18.76
N SER A 299 11.73 -4.73 17.50
CA SER A 299 11.83 -3.70 16.47
C SER A 299 10.89 -2.52 16.72
N LEU A 300 9.78 -2.74 17.41
CA LEU A 300 8.82 -1.73 17.80
C LEU A 300 9.10 -1.10 19.17
N TYR A 301 10.09 -1.62 19.90
CA TYR A 301 10.47 -1.20 21.26
C TYR A 301 9.34 -1.34 22.29
N PHE A 302 8.51 -2.38 22.16
CA PHE A 302 7.50 -2.76 23.16
C PHE A 302 7.95 -4.01 23.93
N ASP A 303 7.80 -3.97 25.25
CA ASP A 303 8.15 -5.07 26.13
C ASP A 303 7.06 -6.15 26.20
N ASP A 304 5.80 -5.74 26.10
CA ASP A 304 4.66 -6.66 26.09
C ASP A 304 3.55 -6.23 25.09
N LEU A 305 2.58 -7.13 24.93
CA LEU A 305 1.50 -6.95 23.96
C LEU A 305 0.48 -5.92 24.41
N GLU A 306 0.24 -5.78 25.71
CA GLU A 306 -0.74 -4.85 26.28
C GLU A 306 -0.32 -3.40 26.00
N ASP A 307 0.94 -3.07 26.21
CA ASP A 307 1.50 -1.75 25.89
C ASP A 307 1.38 -1.41 24.39
N LEU A 308 1.61 -2.38 23.49
CA LEU A 308 1.44 -2.16 22.05
C LEU A 308 -0.05 -1.97 21.68
N GLU A 309 -0.94 -2.73 22.31
CA GLU A 309 -2.38 -2.63 22.07
C GLU A 309 -2.92 -1.26 22.53
N ASP A 310 -2.57 -0.83 23.72
CA ASP A 310 -2.93 0.50 24.25
C ASP A 310 -2.42 1.61 23.33
N PHE A 311 -1.17 1.50 22.90
CA PHE A 311 -0.57 2.44 21.94
C PHE A 311 -1.36 2.51 20.63
N LEU A 312 -1.78 1.36 20.08
CA LEU A 312 -2.56 1.33 18.83
C LEU A 312 -3.96 1.92 19.05
N TRP A 313 -4.60 1.67 20.20
CA TRP A 313 -5.87 2.28 20.53
C TRP A 313 -5.78 3.80 20.69
N ASP A 314 -4.73 4.31 21.33
CA ASP A 314 -4.48 5.76 21.43
C ASP A 314 -4.36 6.41 20.04
N LEU A 315 -3.78 5.72 19.07
CA LEU A 315 -3.65 6.19 17.69
C LEU A 315 -4.96 6.09 16.89
N ILE A 316 -5.68 4.97 17.03
CA ILE A 316 -6.93 4.72 16.28
C ILE A 316 -8.04 5.64 16.74
N GLY A 317 -8.11 5.89 18.06
CA GLY A 317 -9.17 6.64 18.69
C GLY A 317 -10.52 5.91 18.68
N GLU A 318 -11.60 6.65 18.88
CA GLU A 318 -12.95 6.09 18.89
C GLU A 318 -13.34 5.57 17.49
N ILE A 319 -13.86 4.34 17.44
CA ILE A 319 -14.43 3.76 16.24
C ILE A 319 -15.94 3.56 16.38
N THR A 320 -16.65 3.56 15.26
CA THR A 320 -18.06 3.17 15.24
C THR A 320 -18.20 1.72 15.70
N PRO A 321 -19.07 1.42 16.68
CA PRO A 321 -19.28 0.04 17.14
C PRO A 321 -19.63 -0.90 16.00
N ILE A 322 -18.95 -2.04 15.95
CA ILE A 322 -19.12 -3.06 14.92
C ILE A 322 -20.10 -4.12 15.45
N THR A 323 -21.08 -4.49 14.64
CA THR A 323 -22.05 -5.50 15.07
C THR A 323 -21.46 -6.91 15.03
N PRO A 324 -21.89 -7.85 15.90
CA PRO A 324 -21.46 -9.25 15.82
C PRO A 324 -21.71 -9.88 14.45
N GLU A 325 -22.79 -9.49 13.76
CA GLU A 325 -23.10 -9.97 12.40
C GLU A 325 -22.06 -9.48 11.38
N ASP A 326 -21.64 -8.22 11.48
CA ASP A 326 -20.60 -7.68 10.61
C ASP A 326 -19.23 -8.32 10.85
N LEU A 327 -18.89 -8.61 12.12
CA LEU A 327 -17.65 -9.34 12.45
C LEU A 327 -17.67 -10.77 11.93
N GLU A 328 -18.81 -11.46 11.96
CA GLU A 328 -18.96 -12.79 11.35
C GLU A 328 -18.80 -12.73 9.81
N ARG A 329 -19.33 -11.68 9.17
CA ARG A 329 -19.13 -11.42 7.73
C ARG A 329 -17.65 -11.18 7.42
N CYS A 330 -16.94 -10.41 8.26
CA CYS A 330 -15.50 -10.20 8.13
C CYS A 330 -14.73 -11.51 8.26
N ALA A 331 -15.04 -12.34 9.26
CA ALA A 331 -14.37 -13.63 9.46
C ALA A 331 -14.57 -14.58 8.26
N ASN A 332 -15.77 -14.62 7.70
CA ASN A 332 -16.06 -15.42 6.51
C ASN A 332 -15.27 -14.89 5.29
N ALA A 333 -15.25 -13.59 5.07
CA ALA A 333 -14.52 -12.98 3.96
C ALA A 333 -13.00 -13.18 4.08
N ALA A 334 -12.44 -12.97 5.26
CA ALA A 334 -11.02 -13.18 5.54
C ALA A 334 -10.62 -14.65 5.30
N THR A 335 -11.38 -15.60 5.85
CA THR A 335 -11.09 -17.03 5.69
C THR A 335 -11.17 -17.51 4.23
N ALA A 336 -12.03 -16.88 3.43
CA ALA A 336 -12.12 -17.14 2.00
C ALA A 336 -10.96 -16.55 1.19
N ASN A 337 -10.22 -15.59 1.76
CA ASN A 337 -9.09 -14.96 1.09
C ASN A 337 -7.87 -15.90 1.07
N PRO A 338 -7.28 -16.22 -0.10
CA PRO A 338 -6.09 -17.07 -0.18
C PRO A 338 -4.90 -16.59 0.64
N LEU A 339 -4.76 -15.29 0.85
CA LEU A 339 -3.66 -14.68 1.62
C LEU A 339 -3.63 -15.14 3.10
N VAL A 340 -4.75 -15.57 3.65
CA VAL A 340 -4.82 -16.12 5.02
C VAL A 340 -3.86 -17.31 5.24
N LYS A 341 -3.49 -18.00 4.16
CA LYS A 341 -2.63 -19.19 4.18
C LYS A 341 -1.18 -18.92 3.77
N THR A 342 -0.79 -17.66 3.58
CA THR A 342 0.56 -17.30 3.12
C THR A 342 1.45 -16.77 4.25
N SER A 343 1.05 -16.95 5.49
CA SER A 343 1.79 -16.57 6.70
C SER A 343 2.42 -17.79 7.37
N VAL A 344 3.52 -17.58 8.11
CA VAL A 344 4.09 -18.58 9.04
C VAL A 344 3.09 -19.03 10.11
N LEU A 345 2.05 -18.23 10.33
CA LEU A 345 0.92 -18.53 11.21
C LEU A 345 -0.27 -18.99 10.35
N SER A 346 -0.71 -20.22 10.53
CA SER A 346 -1.96 -20.71 9.94
C SER A 346 -3.10 -20.60 10.95
N LEU A 347 -4.14 -19.82 10.64
CA LEU A 347 -5.33 -19.69 11.46
C LEU A 347 -6.51 -20.41 10.84
N GLU A 348 -7.19 -21.21 11.64
CA GLU A 348 -8.47 -21.82 11.29
C GLU A 348 -9.62 -20.81 11.45
N PHE A 349 -10.78 -21.07 10.82
CA PHE A 349 -11.94 -20.17 10.90
C PHE A 349 -12.29 -19.71 12.31
N LYS A 350 -12.23 -20.59 13.31
CA LYS A 350 -12.54 -20.23 14.71
C LYS A 350 -11.56 -19.21 15.28
N GLU A 351 -10.31 -19.30 14.89
CA GLU A 351 -9.24 -18.40 15.35
C GLU A 351 -9.33 -17.05 14.63
N VAL A 352 -9.62 -17.07 13.33
CA VAL A 352 -9.96 -15.86 12.57
C VAL A 352 -11.18 -15.16 13.20
N ALA A 353 -12.24 -15.91 13.51
CA ALA A 353 -13.42 -15.35 14.19
C ALA A 353 -13.09 -14.81 15.60
N SER A 354 -12.14 -15.43 16.31
CA SER A 354 -11.68 -14.94 17.62
C SER A 354 -10.91 -13.62 17.50
N CYS A 355 -10.11 -13.43 16.44
CA CYS A 355 -9.45 -12.14 16.20
C CYS A 355 -10.47 -11.00 16.05
N TYR A 356 -11.59 -11.24 15.35
CA TYR A 356 -12.64 -10.24 15.23
C TYR A 356 -13.48 -10.09 16.50
N ALA A 357 -13.73 -11.19 17.25
CA ALA A 357 -14.48 -11.13 18.51
C ALA A 357 -13.75 -10.32 19.59
N HIS A 358 -12.42 -10.22 19.51
CA HIS A 358 -11.63 -9.37 20.39
C HIS A 358 -12.10 -7.91 20.34
N LEU A 359 -12.54 -7.43 19.17
CA LEU A 359 -13.04 -6.07 18.97
C LEU A 359 -14.41 -5.77 19.66
N LEU A 360 -15.06 -6.77 20.24
CA LEU A 360 -16.29 -6.59 21.03
C LEU A 360 -16.02 -6.44 22.53
N ALA A 361 -14.80 -6.73 22.97
CA ALA A 361 -14.42 -6.71 24.38
C ALA A 361 -13.92 -5.33 24.83
N GLU A 362 -13.61 -4.47 23.89
CA GLU A 362 -13.17 -3.08 24.03
C GLU A 362 -14.33 -2.09 23.76
#